data_6f6f652909a4c9e1ab7e49bb84c2842f
#
_entry.id   6f6f652909a4c9e1ab7e49bb84c2842f
#
_cell.length_a   1.000
_cell.length_b   1.000
_cell.length_c   1.000
_cell.angle_alpha   90.00
_cell.angle_beta   90.00
_cell.angle_gamma   90.00
#
_symmetry.space_group_name_H-M   'P 1'
#
loop_
_entity.id
_entity.type
_entity.pdbx_description
1 polymer ?
#
loop_
_entity_poly.entity_id
_entity_poly.type
_entity_poly.pdbx_seq_one_letter_code
_entity_poly.pdbx_strand_id
1 'polypeptide(L)'
;MKKQLTCCFLFLGLICASFNVQSQDAPYFFSHGNATYMPLEKGISITNGVVWDDPEVVIPIGFDFPLFGEIITELDFTAGLGASLSPPPGSGSIAYIFTYDSDLIDRGFAEDSSQSEIVYLVEGAPGSRILKIEWQNAGFYNELNENGTTNDFVNLQLWLYETSGIIEMHFGPRAIEDNAVVHDFMSGPLIGIIDEFNEGLTEFGTLYYLFGDPEDPAVESIETADEATTLFNNVLQGNPADGKWYRFDPLLVSTSGEATALAANIRLSPQPARDLLNIEYTDPEGSGMWQVQLFTPLGQAAAPAQTASGPRTAVDLSALPAGLYVLKISVGKQQTVLKKVIKID
;
A
#
# COMPACT_ATOMS: atom_id res chain seq x y z
N MET A 1 -67.70 -37.11 14.84
CA MET A 1 -66.42 -36.67 15.33
C MET A 1 -65.58 -36.39 14.12
N LYS A 2 -65.41 -35.12 13.72
CA LYS A 2 -64.55 -34.67 12.60
C LYS A 2 -63.24 -34.13 13.20
N LYS A 3 -62.10 -34.77 12.88
CA LYS A 3 -60.77 -34.27 13.21
C LYS A 3 -60.39 -33.23 12.18
N GLN A 4 -60.17 -31.99 12.60
CA GLN A 4 -59.56 -30.96 11.81
C GLN A 4 -58.04 -31.13 11.87
N LEU A 5 -57.43 -31.21 10.70
CA LEU A 5 -55.97 -31.26 10.50
C LEU A 5 -55.52 -29.80 10.25
N THR A 6 -54.82 -29.23 11.25
CA THR A 6 -54.26 -27.87 11.14
C THR A 6 -52.88 -28.00 10.47
N CYS A 7 -52.79 -27.48 9.26
CA CYS A 7 -51.55 -27.41 8.50
C CYS A 7 -50.78 -26.14 8.91
N CYS A 8 -49.69 -26.29 9.68
CA CYS A 8 -48.76 -25.18 9.95
C CYS A 8 -47.83 -24.97 8.77
N PHE A 9 -48.06 -23.90 8.03
CA PHE A 9 -47.09 -23.39 7.05
C PHE A 9 -45.98 -22.63 7.79
N LEU A 10 -44.78 -23.21 7.83
CA LEU A 10 -43.56 -22.52 8.26
C LEU A 10 -43.08 -21.64 7.09
N PHE A 11 -43.27 -20.34 7.21
CA PHE A 11 -42.65 -19.37 6.33
C PHE A 11 -41.17 -19.21 6.74
N LEU A 12 -40.28 -19.82 5.99
CA LEU A 12 -38.84 -19.57 6.09
C LEU A 12 -38.56 -18.23 5.40
N GLY A 13 -38.53 -17.16 6.17
CA GLY A 13 -38.09 -15.85 5.68
C GLY A 13 -36.59 -15.87 5.36
N LEU A 14 -36.24 -15.86 4.08
CA LEU A 14 -34.88 -15.61 3.61
C LEU A 14 -34.58 -14.14 3.91
N ILE A 15 -33.84 -13.87 4.98
CA ILE A 15 -33.22 -12.55 5.22
C ILE A 15 -32.07 -12.44 4.23
N CYS A 16 -32.32 -11.81 3.08
CA CYS A 16 -31.25 -11.28 2.23
C CYS A 16 -30.62 -10.10 2.99
N ALA A 17 -29.54 -10.34 3.70
CA ALA A 17 -28.66 -9.27 4.13
C ALA A 17 -28.03 -8.69 2.87
N SER A 18 -28.54 -7.56 2.43
CA SER A 18 -27.86 -6.74 1.43
C SER A 18 -26.64 -6.12 2.12
N PHE A 19 -25.49 -6.68 1.89
CA PHE A 19 -24.24 -5.97 2.17
C PHE A 19 -24.18 -4.79 1.20
N ASN A 20 -24.43 -3.59 1.70
CA ASN A 20 -24.05 -2.38 1.00
C ASN A 20 -22.52 -2.30 1.08
N VAL A 21 -21.84 -2.87 0.09
CA VAL A 21 -20.44 -2.53 -0.16
C VAL A 21 -20.48 -1.11 -0.69
N GLN A 22 -20.30 -0.14 0.17
CA GLN A 22 -19.93 1.21 -0.23
C GLN A 22 -18.54 1.10 -0.81
N SER A 23 -18.44 1.12 -2.14
CA SER A 23 -17.19 1.34 -2.84
C SER A 23 -16.75 2.76 -2.53
N GLN A 24 -15.98 2.96 -1.48
CA GLN A 24 -15.23 4.20 -1.33
C GLN A 24 -14.22 4.29 -2.48
N ASP A 25 -14.12 5.47 -3.06
CA ASP A 25 -13.07 5.77 -4.03
C ASP A 25 -11.74 5.89 -3.24
N ALA A 26 -11.07 4.75 -3.00
CA ALA A 26 -9.76 4.75 -2.36
C ALA A 26 -8.82 5.67 -3.14
N PRO A 27 -8.05 6.57 -2.47
CA PRO A 27 -7.18 7.52 -3.17
C PRO A 27 -5.95 6.87 -3.79
N TYR A 28 -5.70 5.60 -3.46
CA TYR A 28 -4.59 4.81 -3.96
C TYR A 28 -5.05 3.47 -4.53
N PHE A 29 -4.41 3.06 -5.59
CA PHE A 29 -4.51 1.72 -6.15
C PHE A 29 -3.40 0.85 -5.58
N PHE A 30 -3.76 -0.32 -5.03
CA PHE A 30 -2.80 -1.27 -4.49
C PHE A 30 -2.39 -2.32 -5.53
N SER A 31 -1.12 -2.67 -5.53
CA SER A 31 -0.57 -3.81 -6.26
C SER A 31 0.61 -4.42 -5.51
N HIS A 32 0.93 -5.67 -5.77
CA HIS A 32 2.05 -6.38 -5.14
C HIS A 32 2.74 -7.30 -6.13
N GLY A 33 3.92 -7.77 -5.77
CA GLY A 33 4.70 -8.70 -6.57
C GLY A 33 5.98 -9.13 -5.87
N ASN A 34 6.88 -9.74 -6.65
CA ASN A 34 8.14 -10.24 -6.15
C ASN A 34 9.30 -9.68 -6.98
N ALA A 35 10.39 -9.30 -6.32
CA ALA A 35 11.65 -8.87 -6.91
C ALA A 35 12.79 -9.25 -5.97
N THR A 36 14.00 -9.39 -6.50
CA THR A 36 15.18 -9.60 -5.63
C THR A 36 15.38 -8.38 -4.75
N TYR A 37 15.43 -8.60 -3.43
CA TYR A 37 15.79 -7.55 -2.47
C TYR A 37 17.24 -7.15 -2.64
N MET A 38 17.50 -5.86 -2.71
CA MET A 38 18.86 -5.31 -2.87
C MET A 38 19.10 -4.30 -1.74
N PRO A 39 19.96 -4.63 -0.76
CA PRO A 39 20.32 -3.68 0.29
C PRO A 39 20.93 -2.39 -0.28
N LEU A 40 20.71 -1.27 0.39
CA LEU A 40 21.32 0.02 0.05
C LEU A 40 22.79 0.01 0.47
N GLU A 41 23.70 -0.17 -0.51
CA GLU A 41 25.14 -0.18 -0.24
C GLU A 41 25.72 1.21 0.12
N LYS A 42 24.99 2.27 -0.24
CA LYS A 42 25.41 3.66 -0.04
C LYS A 42 24.20 4.48 0.37
N GLY A 43 24.17 4.84 1.61
CA GLY A 43 23.12 5.68 2.17
C GLY A 43 23.70 6.61 3.22
N ILE A 44 22.93 7.64 3.57
CA ILE A 44 23.19 8.48 4.72
C ILE A 44 22.62 7.76 5.93
N SER A 45 23.46 7.42 6.90
CA SER A 45 23.01 6.81 8.15
C SER A 45 22.19 7.82 8.95
N ILE A 46 21.01 7.41 9.41
CA ILE A 46 20.15 8.18 10.32
C ILE A 46 20.64 8.00 11.74
N THR A 47 21.05 6.80 12.09
CA THR A 47 21.41 6.40 13.45
C THR A 47 22.88 6.70 13.78
N ASN A 48 23.74 6.87 12.77
CA ASN A 48 25.18 7.14 12.92
C ASN A 48 25.90 6.11 13.81
N GLY A 49 25.49 4.84 13.75
CA GLY A 49 26.04 3.76 14.57
C GLY A 49 25.65 3.83 16.06
N VAL A 50 24.70 4.67 16.42
CA VAL A 50 24.11 4.72 17.76
C VAL A 50 22.99 3.70 17.82
N VAL A 51 22.94 2.94 18.90
CA VAL A 51 21.84 2.04 19.22
C VAL A 51 20.55 2.85 19.31
N TRP A 52 19.49 2.37 18.67
CA TRP A 52 18.22 3.09 18.57
C TRP A 52 17.04 2.27 19.07
N ASP A 53 16.09 2.99 19.60
CA ASP A 53 14.75 2.63 19.95
C ASP A 53 13.96 3.92 19.72
N ASP A 54 12.95 3.91 18.86
CA ASP A 54 12.18 5.08 18.45
C ASP A 54 13.05 6.31 18.07
N PRO A 55 13.75 6.28 16.93
CA PRO A 55 14.69 7.34 16.59
C PRO A 55 13.98 8.67 16.32
N GLU A 56 14.36 9.71 17.07
CA GLU A 56 13.81 11.07 16.93
C GLU A 56 14.56 11.85 15.85
N VAL A 57 14.22 11.64 14.58
CA VAL A 57 14.92 12.23 13.44
C VAL A 57 13.94 12.66 12.35
N VAL A 58 14.15 13.87 11.80
CA VAL A 58 13.49 14.34 10.58
C VAL A 58 14.49 14.25 9.41
N ILE A 59 14.09 13.66 8.31
CA ILE A 59 14.91 13.58 7.09
C ILE A 59 14.25 14.32 5.93
N PRO A 60 15.05 14.97 5.04
CA PRO A 60 14.51 15.56 3.82
C PRO A 60 14.18 14.47 2.80
N ILE A 61 13.02 14.59 2.15
CA ILE A 61 12.66 13.75 0.99
C ILE A 61 13.55 14.10 -0.22
N GLY A 62 13.98 15.35 -0.32
CA GLY A 62 14.82 15.84 -1.40
C GLY A 62 14.05 16.30 -2.64
N PHE A 63 12.74 16.19 -2.63
CA PHE A 63 11.81 16.65 -3.67
C PHE A 63 10.40 16.83 -3.08
N ASP A 64 9.54 17.51 -3.83
CA ASP A 64 8.12 17.62 -3.50
C ASP A 64 7.44 16.27 -3.71
N PHE A 65 6.89 15.68 -2.64
CA PHE A 65 6.20 14.39 -2.69
C PHE A 65 4.71 14.57 -2.38
N PRO A 66 3.80 14.17 -3.30
CA PRO A 66 2.37 14.24 -3.05
C PRO A 66 1.91 13.04 -2.20
N LEU A 67 1.42 13.31 -0.98
CA LEU A 67 0.80 12.33 -0.09
C LEU A 67 -0.64 12.78 0.19
N PHE A 68 -1.63 11.99 -0.20
CA PHE A 68 -3.06 12.31 -0.10
C PHE A 68 -3.46 13.70 -0.66
N GLY A 69 -2.74 14.17 -1.68
CA GLY A 69 -2.99 15.47 -2.31
C GLY A 69 -2.25 16.64 -1.68
N GLU A 70 -1.63 16.46 -0.54
CA GLU A 70 -0.76 17.44 0.11
C GLU A 70 0.70 17.21 -0.33
N ILE A 71 1.46 18.30 -0.43
CA ILE A 71 2.89 18.21 -0.74
C ILE A 71 3.70 18.15 0.54
N ILE A 72 4.49 17.11 0.69
CA ILE A 72 5.44 16.97 1.79
C ILE A 72 6.88 16.98 1.28
N THR A 73 7.82 17.48 2.06
CA THR A 73 9.25 17.60 1.71
C THR A 73 10.17 16.95 2.73
N GLU A 74 9.61 16.53 3.86
CA GLU A 74 10.33 15.93 4.99
C GLU A 74 9.52 14.76 5.55
N LEU A 75 10.20 13.80 6.15
CA LEU A 75 9.62 12.70 6.91
C LEU A 75 10.16 12.70 8.33
N ASP A 76 9.27 12.52 9.29
CA ASP A 76 9.53 12.43 10.71
C ASP A 76 9.42 10.98 11.18
N PHE A 77 10.45 10.51 11.86
CA PHE A 77 10.51 9.18 12.48
C PHE A 77 9.95 9.19 13.92
N THR A 78 9.79 10.39 14.52
CA THR A 78 9.37 10.56 15.92
C THR A 78 7.92 10.17 16.18
N ALA A 79 7.12 10.14 15.12
CA ALA A 79 5.67 10.07 15.24
C ALA A 79 5.12 8.64 15.12
N GLY A 80 5.96 7.61 15.03
CA GLY A 80 5.49 6.25 14.83
C GLY A 80 6.35 5.21 15.51
N LEU A 81 5.77 4.07 15.82
CA LEU A 81 6.48 2.88 16.25
C LEU A 81 7.18 2.24 15.05
N GLY A 82 8.44 1.87 15.23
CA GLY A 82 9.17 1.09 14.24
C GLY A 82 9.40 1.78 12.90
N ALA A 83 8.81 1.27 11.83
CA ALA A 83 8.95 1.79 10.47
C ALA A 83 7.72 2.56 10.00
N SER A 84 7.12 3.34 10.87
CA SER A 84 5.99 4.23 10.58
C SER A 84 6.48 5.66 10.47
N LEU A 85 6.08 6.37 9.41
CA LEU A 85 6.58 7.70 9.08
C LEU A 85 5.44 8.66 8.79
N SER A 86 5.63 9.93 9.20
CA SER A 86 4.70 11.02 8.93
C SER A 86 5.42 12.27 8.43
N PRO A 87 4.72 13.27 7.90
CA PRO A 87 5.25 14.63 7.83
C PRO A 87 5.51 15.18 9.23
N PRO A 88 6.48 16.11 9.40
CA PRO A 88 6.73 16.77 10.69
C PRO A 88 5.49 17.46 11.24
N PRO A 89 5.29 17.47 12.59
CA PRO A 89 4.17 18.14 13.22
C PRO A 89 4.07 19.61 12.84
N GLY A 90 2.86 20.11 12.56
CA GLY A 90 2.58 21.50 12.19
C GLY A 90 2.40 21.75 10.71
N SER A 91 2.49 20.72 9.88
CA SER A 91 2.21 20.78 8.43
C SER A 91 0.71 20.68 8.07
N GLY A 92 -0.19 20.61 9.05
CA GLY A 92 -1.62 20.41 8.84
C GLY A 92 -2.07 19.00 9.19
N SER A 93 -2.75 18.31 8.27
CA SER A 93 -3.12 16.88 8.42
C SER A 93 -1.87 16.03 8.61
N ILE A 94 -1.94 15.11 9.56
CA ILE A 94 -0.86 14.19 9.85
C ILE A 94 -1.18 12.87 9.15
N ALA A 95 -0.73 12.73 7.91
CA ALA A 95 -0.78 11.47 7.21
C ALA A 95 0.35 10.54 7.67
N TYR A 96 0.10 9.22 7.72
CA TYR A 96 1.13 8.23 8.06
C TYR A 96 1.31 7.20 6.95
N ILE A 97 2.54 6.74 6.83
CA ILE A 97 2.93 5.58 6.03
C ILE A 97 3.38 4.50 7.00
N PHE A 98 2.58 3.47 7.19
CA PHE A 98 2.91 2.29 7.98
C PHE A 98 3.63 1.30 7.08
N THR A 99 4.97 1.41 7.00
CA THR A 99 5.78 0.50 6.18
C THR A 99 5.83 -0.89 6.81
N TYR A 100 5.93 -0.93 8.14
CA TYR A 100 5.93 -2.12 8.96
C TYR A 100 5.73 -1.69 10.41
N ASP A 101 4.49 -1.57 10.82
CA ASP A 101 4.14 -1.09 12.16
C ASP A 101 4.24 -2.24 13.15
N SER A 102 5.41 -2.35 13.73
CA SER A 102 5.79 -3.20 14.85
C SER A 102 6.86 -2.46 15.62
N ASP A 103 6.92 -2.66 16.90
CA ASP A 103 7.88 -2.02 17.80
C ASP A 103 9.31 -2.49 17.49
N LEU A 104 9.95 -1.80 16.53
CA LEU A 104 11.28 -2.13 16.02
C LEU A 104 12.37 -1.43 16.82
N ILE A 105 13.43 -2.18 17.13
CA ILE A 105 14.63 -1.68 17.81
C ILE A 105 15.91 -2.07 17.07
N ASP A 106 17.01 -1.43 17.45
CA ASP A 106 18.34 -1.94 17.14
C ASP A 106 18.57 -3.26 17.88
N ARG A 107 19.00 -4.30 17.18
CA ARG A 107 19.31 -5.61 17.80
C ARG A 107 20.45 -5.54 18.82
N GLY A 108 21.27 -4.50 18.74
CA GLY A 108 22.29 -4.21 19.73
C GLY A 108 21.77 -3.51 20.98
N PHE A 109 20.48 -3.31 21.14
CA PHE A 109 19.90 -2.55 22.23
C PHE A 109 20.29 -3.08 23.62
N ALA A 110 20.36 -4.39 23.77
CA ALA A 110 20.79 -5.02 25.04
C ALA A 110 22.31 -4.99 25.23
N GLU A 111 23.11 -4.69 24.21
CA GLU A 111 24.57 -4.81 24.19
C GLU A 111 25.32 -3.45 24.09
N ASP A 112 24.59 -2.34 24.06
CA ASP A 112 25.10 -0.98 23.86
C ASP A 112 25.99 -0.82 22.59
N SER A 113 25.76 -1.67 21.58
CA SER A 113 26.52 -1.66 20.32
C SER A 113 25.58 -1.88 19.14
N SER A 114 25.42 -0.89 18.27
CA SER A 114 24.50 -0.95 17.13
C SER A 114 24.78 -2.16 16.24
N GLN A 115 23.74 -2.91 15.92
CA GLN A 115 23.71 -4.03 15.00
C GLN A 115 22.69 -3.83 13.87
N SER A 116 21.93 -2.74 13.94
CA SER A 116 20.86 -2.42 13.00
C SER A 116 20.99 -0.96 12.59
N GLU A 117 21.21 -0.70 11.29
CA GLU A 117 21.26 0.68 10.79
C GLU A 117 19.95 1.05 10.10
N ILE A 118 19.62 2.35 10.20
CA ILE A 118 18.63 2.95 9.33
C ILE A 118 19.37 3.91 8.40
N VAL A 119 19.23 3.69 7.10
CA VAL A 119 19.90 4.49 6.07
C VAL A 119 18.90 5.04 5.06
N TYR A 120 19.21 6.18 4.45
CA TYR A 120 18.41 6.69 3.35
C TYR A 120 19.27 7.16 2.19
N LEU A 121 18.69 7.13 0.99
CA LEU A 121 19.36 7.53 -0.25
C LEU A 121 18.33 8.16 -1.20
N VAL A 122 18.69 9.29 -1.82
CA VAL A 122 17.92 9.85 -2.93
C VAL A 122 18.71 9.61 -4.22
N GLU A 123 18.10 8.89 -5.17
CA GLU A 123 18.73 8.59 -6.45
C GLU A 123 17.84 8.99 -7.63
N GLY A 124 18.42 9.10 -8.82
CA GLY A 124 17.72 9.48 -10.05
C GLY A 124 17.90 10.95 -10.43
N ALA A 125 17.43 11.32 -11.61
CA ALA A 125 17.47 12.70 -12.11
C ALA A 125 16.23 13.47 -11.60
N PRO A 126 16.33 14.81 -11.47
CA PRO A 126 15.17 15.65 -11.15
C PRO A 126 13.97 15.33 -12.05
N GLY A 127 12.78 15.17 -11.43
CA GLY A 127 11.55 14.72 -12.08
C GLY A 127 11.34 13.21 -12.08
N SER A 128 12.36 12.42 -11.70
CA SER A 128 12.30 10.95 -11.59
C SER A 128 13.14 10.42 -10.42
N ARG A 129 13.32 11.23 -9.38
CA ARG A 129 14.05 10.81 -8.18
C ARG A 129 13.24 9.81 -7.37
N ILE A 130 13.95 8.98 -6.61
CA ILE A 130 13.37 8.04 -5.66
C ILE A 130 14.09 8.25 -4.34
N LEU A 131 13.35 8.58 -3.28
CA LEU A 131 13.85 8.43 -1.92
C LEU A 131 13.69 6.97 -1.53
N LYS A 132 14.76 6.37 -1.03
CA LYS A 132 14.76 5.02 -0.46
C LYS A 132 15.22 5.12 0.98
N ILE A 133 14.49 4.50 1.89
CA ILE A 133 14.84 4.35 3.30
C ILE A 133 14.93 2.87 3.57
N GLU A 134 15.94 2.43 4.28
CA GLU A 134 16.13 1.02 4.64
C GLU A 134 16.37 0.87 6.13
N TRP A 135 15.59 -0.02 6.76
CA TRP A 135 15.86 -0.57 8.07
C TRP A 135 16.61 -1.89 7.88
N GLN A 136 17.86 -1.88 8.28
CA GLN A 136 18.75 -3.04 8.11
C GLN A 136 18.80 -3.85 9.37
N ASN A 137 18.41 -5.15 9.29
CA ASN A 137 18.55 -6.07 10.39
C ASN A 137 17.84 -5.58 11.68
N ALA A 138 16.69 -4.91 11.53
CA ALA A 138 15.92 -4.38 12.65
C ALA A 138 15.35 -5.50 13.51
N GLY A 139 15.53 -5.42 14.82
CA GLY A 139 14.97 -6.33 15.81
C GLY A 139 13.62 -5.86 16.31
N PHE A 140 13.11 -6.52 17.35
CA PHE A 140 11.79 -6.29 17.93
C PHE A 140 11.89 -6.07 19.44
N TYR A 141 11.32 -4.96 19.92
CA TYR A 141 11.30 -4.66 21.35
C TYR A 141 10.52 -5.71 22.15
N ASN A 142 9.41 -6.19 21.60
CA ASN A 142 8.60 -7.20 22.25
C ASN A 142 9.33 -8.54 22.44
N GLU A 143 10.19 -8.95 21.50
CA GLU A 143 11.04 -10.13 21.71
C GLU A 143 12.00 -9.92 22.88
N LEU A 144 12.63 -8.74 22.93
CA LEU A 144 13.54 -8.41 24.03
C LEU A 144 12.79 -8.39 25.37
N ASN A 145 11.61 -7.79 25.42
CA ASN A 145 10.81 -7.65 26.63
C ASN A 145 10.28 -9.01 27.14
N GLU A 146 9.78 -9.86 26.26
CA GLU A 146 9.15 -11.13 26.63
C GLU A 146 10.16 -12.27 26.77
N ASN A 147 11.16 -12.35 25.89
CA ASN A 147 12.11 -13.47 25.81
C ASN A 147 13.51 -13.11 26.32
N GLY A 148 13.84 -11.82 26.44
CA GLY A 148 15.17 -11.34 26.82
C GLY A 148 16.22 -11.58 25.71
N THR A 149 15.79 -11.68 24.44
CA THR A 149 16.65 -11.92 23.28
C THR A 149 16.36 -10.90 22.18
N THR A 150 17.28 -10.77 21.21
CA THR A 150 17.14 -9.95 19.98
C THR A 150 17.58 -10.77 18.77
N ASN A 151 17.13 -12.02 18.69
CA ASN A 151 17.48 -12.95 17.61
C ASN A 151 16.67 -12.71 16.35
N ASP A 152 15.41 -12.32 16.52
CA ASP A 152 14.50 -12.06 15.44
C ASP A 152 14.86 -10.74 14.74
N PHE A 153 14.69 -10.71 13.42
CA PHE A 153 14.98 -9.52 12.64
C PHE A 153 14.19 -9.45 11.34
N VAL A 154 14.10 -8.23 10.82
CA VAL A 154 13.54 -7.92 9.50
C VAL A 154 14.45 -6.94 8.75
N ASN A 155 14.48 -7.06 7.42
CA ASN A 155 15.03 -6.06 6.52
C ASN A 155 13.89 -5.53 5.66
N LEU A 156 13.75 -4.21 5.58
CA LEU A 156 12.70 -3.60 4.76
C LEU A 156 13.13 -2.24 4.23
N GLN A 157 12.48 -1.84 3.14
CA GLN A 157 12.70 -0.53 2.52
C GLN A 157 11.37 0.15 2.22
N LEU A 158 11.33 1.47 2.38
CA LEU A 158 10.31 2.36 1.86
C LEU A 158 10.87 3.15 0.69
N TRP A 159 10.16 3.17 -0.45
CA TRP A 159 10.53 3.94 -1.63
C TRP A 159 9.44 4.94 -1.98
N LEU A 160 9.80 6.21 -2.09
CA LEU A 160 8.92 7.29 -2.52
C LEU A 160 9.37 7.82 -3.87
N TYR A 161 8.47 7.81 -4.86
CA TYR A 161 8.77 8.20 -6.23
C TYR A 161 8.35 9.64 -6.49
N GLU A 162 9.31 10.49 -6.86
CA GLU A 162 9.06 11.88 -7.29
C GLU A 162 8.02 11.91 -8.42
N THR A 163 7.22 12.99 -8.49
CA THR A 163 6.22 13.24 -9.53
C THR A 163 5.03 12.27 -9.54
N SER A 164 5.25 10.97 -9.41
CA SER A 164 4.17 9.98 -9.46
C SER A 164 3.43 9.81 -8.14
N GLY A 165 4.06 10.17 -7.01
CA GLY A 165 3.50 9.97 -5.67
C GLY A 165 3.35 8.49 -5.28
N ILE A 166 4.02 7.60 -5.99
CA ILE A 166 3.99 6.17 -5.71
C ILE A 166 4.75 5.89 -4.42
N ILE A 167 4.17 5.01 -3.60
CA ILE A 167 4.78 4.48 -2.38
C ILE A 167 5.01 2.99 -2.61
N GLU A 168 6.25 2.52 -2.48
CA GLU A 168 6.57 1.09 -2.49
C GLU A 168 7.23 0.68 -1.18
N MET A 169 6.90 -0.51 -0.70
CA MET A 169 7.47 -1.15 0.48
C MET A 169 8.08 -2.47 0.05
N HIS A 170 9.37 -2.66 0.28
CA HIS A 170 10.13 -3.84 -0.13
C HIS A 170 10.61 -4.60 1.09
N PHE A 171 10.52 -5.92 1.05
CA PHE A 171 10.87 -6.79 2.17
C PHE A 171 12.01 -7.72 1.78
N GLY A 172 13.01 -7.80 2.65
CA GLY A 172 14.20 -8.60 2.48
C GLY A 172 14.28 -9.81 3.39
N PRO A 173 15.48 -10.40 3.52
CA PRO A 173 15.73 -11.50 4.41
C PRO A 173 15.27 -11.18 5.83
N ARG A 174 14.63 -12.16 6.48
CA ARG A 174 14.13 -12.07 7.84
C ARG A 174 14.31 -13.39 8.58
N ALA A 175 14.36 -13.34 9.89
CA ALA A 175 14.18 -14.49 10.76
C ALA A 175 13.25 -14.07 11.90
N ILE A 176 12.14 -14.76 12.07
CA ILE A 176 11.15 -14.53 13.11
C ILE A 176 10.73 -15.89 13.61
N GLU A 177 10.98 -16.16 14.90
CA GLU A 177 10.68 -17.44 15.54
C GLU A 177 9.24 -17.46 16.07
N ASP A 178 8.84 -16.39 16.75
CA ASP A 178 7.48 -16.28 17.32
C ASP A 178 6.78 -15.00 16.80
N ASN A 179 5.94 -15.20 15.80
CA ASN A 179 5.20 -14.12 15.16
C ASN A 179 4.24 -13.38 16.12
N ALA A 180 3.67 -14.09 17.10
CA ALA A 180 2.75 -13.47 18.05
C ALA A 180 3.49 -12.55 19.02
N VAL A 181 4.67 -12.92 19.45
CA VAL A 181 5.49 -12.09 20.35
C VAL A 181 5.94 -10.82 19.65
N VAL A 182 6.55 -10.92 18.47
CA VAL A 182 7.11 -9.74 17.76
C VAL A 182 6.07 -8.73 17.35
N HIS A 183 4.80 -9.12 17.19
CA HIS A 183 3.70 -8.25 16.78
C HIS A 183 2.69 -7.96 17.90
N ASP A 184 3.10 -8.04 19.18
CA ASP A 184 2.20 -7.78 20.31
C ASP A 184 0.88 -8.57 20.24
N PHE A 185 1.01 -9.89 19.95
CA PHE A 185 -0.09 -10.83 19.77
C PHE A 185 -1.02 -10.58 18.59
N MET A 186 -0.67 -9.64 17.69
CA MET A 186 -1.30 -9.55 16.38
C MET A 186 -0.86 -10.70 15.46
N SER A 187 -1.61 -10.93 14.38
CA SER A 187 -1.27 -11.98 13.41
C SER A 187 -0.06 -11.66 12.52
N GLY A 188 0.32 -10.39 12.42
CA GLY A 188 1.43 -9.87 11.62
C GLY A 188 1.54 -8.34 11.73
N PRO A 189 2.42 -7.69 10.97
CA PRO A 189 2.58 -6.25 11.00
C PRO A 189 1.37 -5.53 10.41
N LEU A 190 1.07 -4.32 10.92
CA LEU A 190 0.21 -3.38 10.20
C LEU A 190 1.03 -2.73 9.08
N ILE A 191 0.55 -2.86 7.85
CA ILE A 191 1.13 -2.23 6.66
C ILE A 191 0.02 -1.48 5.94
N GLY A 192 0.24 -0.18 5.67
CA GLY A 192 -0.80 0.65 5.08
C GLY A 192 -0.46 2.13 5.03
N ILE A 193 -1.48 2.93 4.75
CA ILE A 193 -1.39 4.39 4.71
C ILE A 193 -2.67 5.00 5.27
N ILE A 194 -2.57 6.11 5.98
CA ILE A 194 -3.71 6.86 6.51
C ILE A 194 -3.58 8.34 6.15
N ASP A 195 -4.68 8.99 5.83
CA ASP A 195 -4.68 10.39 5.42
C ASP A 195 -4.67 11.38 6.60
N GLU A 196 -5.18 10.97 7.75
CA GLU A 196 -5.20 11.81 8.95
C GLU A 196 -5.19 10.95 10.21
N PHE A 197 -4.23 11.19 11.09
CA PHE A 197 -4.11 10.48 12.35
C PHE A 197 -3.45 11.35 13.42
N ASN A 198 -3.90 11.24 14.66
CA ASN A 198 -3.15 11.70 15.81
C ASN A 198 -3.16 10.65 16.94
N GLU A 199 -2.11 10.64 17.75
CA GLU A 199 -1.95 9.66 18.84
C GLU A 199 -3.09 9.70 19.88
N GLY A 200 -3.80 10.82 19.99
CA GLY A 200 -4.96 10.96 20.87
C GLY A 200 -6.24 10.35 20.31
N LEU A 201 -6.22 9.79 19.08
CA LEU A 201 -7.38 9.27 18.36
C LEU A 201 -8.55 10.25 18.27
N THR A 202 -8.28 11.55 18.40
CA THR A 202 -9.29 12.61 18.27
C THR A 202 -9.50 13.02 16.82
N GLU A 203 -8.51 12.73 15.98
CA GLU A 203 -8.53 12.87 14.53
C GLU A 203 -8.10 11.53 13.93
N PHE A 204 -8.99 10.92 13.18
CA PHE A 204 -8.80 9.64 12.52
C PHE A 204 -9.47 9.72 11.16
N GLY A 205 -8.67 9.77 10.12
CA GLY A 205 -9.13 9.78 8.75
C GLY A 205 -9.42 8.37 8.23
N THR A 206 -9.10 8.13 6.98
CA THR A 206 -9.27 6.80 6.38
C THR A 206 -7.95 6.06 6.36
N LEU A 207 -7.87 4.97 7.11
CA LEU A 207 -6.76 4.02 7.07
C LEU A 207 -7.02 2.98 5.98
N TYR A 208 -6.11 2.88 5.01
CA TYR A 208 -6.04 1.81 4.02
C TYR A 208 -4.93 0.85 4.44
N TYR A 209 -5.26 -0.39 4.76
CA TYR A 209 -4.32 -1.35 5.30
C TYR A 209 -4.42 -2.72 4.63
N LEU A 210 -3.33 -3.48 4.72
CA LEU A 210 -3.24 -4.82 4.15
C LEU A 210 -3.69 -5.87 5.17
N PHE A 211 -4.45 -6.84 4.71
CA PHE A 211 -4.89 -7.97 5.53
C PHE A 211 -4.83 -9.30 4.76
N GLY A 212 -4.86 -10.40 5.52
CA GLY A 212 -4.86 -11.75 4.97
C GLY A 212 -3.48 -12.31 4.67
N ASP A 213 -3.35 -13.13 3.63
CA ASP A 213 -2.10 -13.78 3.26
C ASP A 213 -1.06 -12.75 2.76
N PRO A 214 0.13 -12.65 3.37
CA PRO A 214 1.17 -11.74 2.88
C PRO A 214 1.62 -12.00 1.44
N GLU A 215 1.40 -13.19 0.89
CA GLU A 215 1.72 -13.48 -0.52
C GLU A 215 0.67 -12.94 -1.49
N ASP A 216 -0.59 -12.83 -1.06
CA ASP A 216 -1.70 -12.30 -1.86
C ASP A 216 -2.64 -11.45 -0.98
N PRO A 217 -2.14 -10.33 -0.39
CA PRO A 217 -2.92 -9.53 0.54
C PRO A 217 -4.02 -8.75 -0.17
N ALA A 218 -5.12 -8.55 0.55
CA ALA A 218 -6.15 -7.60 0.15
C ALA A 218 -5.99 -6.28 0.91
N VAL A 219 -6.62 -5.22 0.39
CA VAL A 219 -6.71 -3.91 1.06
C VAL A 219 -8.10 -3.77 1.65
N GLU A 220 -8.17 -3.36 2.90
CA GLU A 220 -9.37 -2.87 3.56
C GLU A 220 -9.22 -1.41 3.95
N SER A 221 -10.33 -0.74 4.24
CA SER A 221 -10.32 0.60 4.80
C SER A 221 -11.21 0.70 6.02
N ILE A 222 -10.77 1.50 6.98
CA ILE A 222 -11.54 1.90 8.16
C ILE A 222 -11.49 3.41 8.32
N GLU A 223 -12.59 4.00 8.83
CA GLU A 223 -12.78 5.44 8.91
C GLU A 223 -12.93 5.96 10.34
N THR A 224 -12.96 5.07 11.30
CA THR A 224 -13.19 5.44 12.69
C THR A 224 -12.20 4.76 13.64
N ALA A 225 -11.81 5.47 14.69
CA ALA A 225 -10.97 4.91 15.74
C ALA A 225 -11.62 3.71 16.45
N ASP A 226 -12.96 3.65 16.52
CA ASP A 226 -13.67 2.50 17.10
C ASP A 226 -13.48 1.24 16.24
N GLU A 227 -13.46 1.37 14.91
CA GLU A 227 -13.16 0.26 13.98
C GLU A 227 -11.71 -0.15 14.08
N ALA A 228 -10.78 0.76 14.39
CA ALA A 228 -9.37 0.48 14.57
C ALA A 228 -9.12 -0.56 15.69
N THR A 229 -10.01 -0.65 16.69
CA THR A 229 -9.91 -1.70 17.72
C THR A 229 -10.07 -3.12 17.16
N THR A 230 -10.64 -3.27 15.98
CA THR A 230 -10.79 -4.56 15.30
C THR A 230 -9.58 -4.95 14.47
N LEU A 231 -8.66 -4.01 14.21
CA LEU A 231 -7.42 -4.22 13.43
C LEU A 231 -6.55 -5.32 14.01
N PHE A 232 -6.42 -5.39 15.34
CA PHE A 232 -5.57 -6.36 16.03
C PHE A 232 -5.81 -7.82 15.62
N ASN A 233 -6.98 -8.13 15.07
CA ASN A 233 -7.33 -9.47 14.59
C ASN A 233 -7.43 -9.58 13.06
N ASN A 234 -7.17 -8.50 12.33
CA ASN A 234 -7.47 -8.43 10.89
C ASN A 234 -6.37 -7.71 10.09
N VAL A 235 -5.12 -7.89 10.46
CA VAL A 235 -3.93 -7.46 9.70
C VAL A 235 -3.40 -8.62 8.85
N LEU A 236 -2.19 -8.51 8.33
CA LEU A 236 -1.52 -9.62 7.64
C LEU A 236 -1.41 -10.86 8.54
N GLN A 237 -1.60 -12.03 7.96
CA GLN A 237 -1.46 -13.31 8.66
C GLN A 237 -0.04 -13.85 8.49
N GLY A 238 0.92 -13.18 9.10
CA GLY A 238 2.34 -13.43 9.01
C GLY A 238 3.11 -12.29 8.36
N ASN A 239 4.36 -12.54 8.04
CA ASN A 239 5.28 -11.53 7.53
C ASN A 239 5.49 -11.67 6.02
N PRO A 240 5.66 -10.55 5.29
CA PRO A 240 6.07 -10.59 3.89
C PRO A 240 7.35 -11.39 3.69
N ALA A 241 7.40 -12.21 2.64
CA ALA A 241 8.58 -13.02 2.31
C ALA A 241 9.73 -12.15 1.76
N ASP A 242 10.95 -12.71 1.80
CA ASP A 242 12.10 -12.11 1.12
C ASP A 242 11.82 -11.93 -0.39
N GLY A 243 12.03 -10.71 -0.87
CA GLY A 243 11.73 -10.30 -2.23
C GLY A 243 10.30 -9.84 -2.47
N LYS A 244 9.41 -9.88 -1.48
CA LYS A 244 8.06 -9.33 -1.61
C LYS A 244 8.10 -7.82 -1.69
N TRP A 245 7.22 -7.22 -2.51
CA TRP A 245 6.96 -5.77 -2.50
C TRP A 245 5.47 -5.49 -2.55
N TYR A 246 5.09 -4.37 -1.91
CA TYR A 246 3.75 -3.78 -1.92
C TYR A 246 3.83 -2.37 -2.46
N ARG A 247 2.81 -1.95 -3.22
CA ARG A 247 2.81 -0.66 -3.89
C ARG A 247 1.44 0.00 -3.84
N PHE A 248 1.44 1.25 -3.47
CA PHE A 248 0.31 2.15 -3.51
C PHE A 248 0.54 3.20 -4.60
N ASP A 249 -0.22 3.11 -5.69
CA ASP A 249 -0.23 4.10 -6.78
C ASP A 249 -1.35 5.10 -6.51
N PRO A 250 -1.08 6.42 -6.34
CA PRO A 250 -2.16 7.38 -6.15
C PRO A 250 -3.10 7.36 -7.35
N LEU A 251 -4.40 7.34 -7.09
CA LEU A 251 -5.41 7.52 -8.11
C LEU A 251 -5.37 8.98 -8.52
N LEU A 252 -4.47 9.32 -9.42
CA LEU A 252 -4.23 10.68 -9.86
C LEU A 252 -5.54 11.30 -10.36
N VAL A 253 -6.11 12.17 -9.57
CA VAL A 253 -6.68 13.39 -10.13
C VAL A 253 -5.45 14.19 -10.58
N SER A 254 -5.12 14.05 -11.85
CA SER A 254 -3.89 14.51 -12.48
C SER A 254 -3.56 15.96 -12.14
N THR A 255 -2.54 16.18 -11.31
CA THR A 255 -2.01 17.52 -11.03
C THR A 255 -0.62 17.75 -11.63
N SER A 256 0.09 16.69 -12.10
CA SER A 256 1.34 16.88 -12.84
C SER A 256 1.08 16.99 -14.34
N GLY A 257 1.74 17.95 -15.02
CA GLY A 257 1.53 18.21 -16.44
C GLY A 257 1.76 16.99 -17.36
N GLU A 258 2.65 16.08 -17.00
CA GLU A 258 2.97 14.90 -17.83
C GLU A 258 1.95 13.76 -17.67
N ALA A 259 1.50 13.46 -16.46
CA ALA A 259 0.44 12.47 -16.24
C ALA A 259 -0.91 12.99 -16.79
N THR A 260 -1.14 14.32 -16.72
CA THR A 260 -2.27 14.97 -17.39
C THR A 260 -2.17 14.82 -18.91
N ALA A 261 -1.00 15.01 -19.49
CA ALA A 261 -0.77 14.85 -20.91
C ALA A 261 -0.99 13.40 -21.37
N LEU A 262 -0.46 12.42 -20.62
CA LEU A 262 -0.68 11.00 -20.91
C LEU A 262 -2.16 10.63 -20.76
N ALA A 263 -2.81 11.07 -19.68
CA ALA A 263 -4.23 10.81 -19.44
C ALA A 263 -5.13 11.42 -20.51
N ALA A 264 -4.78 12.59 -21.06
CA ALA A 264 -5.50 13.25 -22.15
C ALA A 264 -5.37 12.49 -23.47
N ASN A 265 -4.28 11.74 -23.65
CA ASN A 265 -4.01 10.95 -24.84
C ASN A 265 -4.67 9.57 -24.84
N ILE A 266 -5.33 9.19 -23.71
CA ILE A 266 -5.99 7.89 -23.54
C ILE A 266 -7.51 8.08 -23.53
N ARG A 267 -8.18 7.39 -24.46
CA ARG A 267 -9.64 7.35 -24.54
C ARG A 267 -10.16 5.94 -24.33
N LEU A 268 -11.20 5.82 -23.52
CA LEU A 268 -11.92 4.58 -23.26
C LEU A 268 -13.32 4.64 -23.86
N SER A 269 -13.74 3.60 -24.58
CA SER A 269 -15.08 3.51 -25.12
C SER A 269 -15.55 2.07 -25.38
N PRO A 270 -16.82 1.77 -25.12
CA PRO A 270 -17.81 2.60 -24.45
C PRO A 270 -17.54 2.74 -22.93
N GLN A 271 -18.09 3.79 -22.32
CA GLN A 271 -18.14 3.95 -20.86
C GLN A 271 -19.57 4.42 -20.47
N PRO A 272 -20.33 3.61 -19.72
CA PRO A 272 -20.04 2.25 -19.23
C PRO A 272 -19.85 1.22 -20.35
N ALA A 273 -19.04 0.19 -20.07
CA ALA A 273 -18.77 -0.92 -20.98
C ALA A 273 -19.62 -2.16 -20.63
N ARG A 274 -19.93 -2.99 -21.63
CA ARG A 274 -20.53 -4.31 -21.42
C ARG A 274 -19.45 -5.41 -21.53
N ASP A 275 -19.29 -5.95 -22.73
CA ASP A 275 -18.41 -7.11 -22.96
C ASP A 275 -17.03 -6.72 -23.46
N LEU A 276 -16.86 -5.50 -23.99
CA LEU A 276 -15.62 -5.06 -24.60
C LEU A 276 -15.35 -3.59 -24.26
N LEU A 277 -14.14 -3.32 -23.80
CA LEU A 277 -13.63 -1.98 -23.59
C LEU A 277 -12.54 -1.67 -24.63
N ASN A 278 -12.77 -0.72 -25.52
CA ASN A 278 -11.76 -0.23 -26.44
C ASN A 278 -10.94 0.87 -25.78
N ILE A 279 -9.64 0.80 -25.96
CA ILE A 279 -8.67 1.74 -25.44
C ILE A 279 -7.91 2.32 -26.63
N GLU A 280 -7.96 3.63 -26.78
CA GLU A 280 -7.17 4.38 -27.75
C GLU A 280 -6.09 5.16 -27.00
N TYR A 281 -4.86 4.99 -27.43
CA TYR A 281 -3.71 5.77 -26.97
C TYR A 281 -3.09 6.50 -28.14
N THR A 282 -3.13 7.83 -28.10
CA THR A 282 -2.45 8.68 -29.08
C THR A 282 -1.05 8.95 -28.58
N ASP A 283 -0.09 8.16 -29.05
CA ASP A 283 1.33 8.28 -28.69
C ASP A 283 1.97 9.47 -29.40
N PRO A 284 2.35 10.56 -28.69
CA PRO A 284 3.02 11.71 -29.29
C PRO A 284 4.44 11.41 -29.77
N GLU A 285 5.08 10.38 -29.20
CA GLU A 285 6.50 10.04 -29.43
C GLU A 285 6.69 8.82 -30.31
N GLY A 286 5.62 8.08 -30.61
CA GLY A 286 5.67 6.89 -31.47
C GLY A 286 6.42 5.70 -30.85
N SER A 287 6.46 5.60 -29.51
CA SER A 287 7.20 4.55 -28.79
C SER A 287 6.63 3.14 -28.97
N GLY A 288 5.43 3.03 -29.46
CA GLY A 288 4.84 1.85 -30.07
C GLY A 288 4.41 0.71 -29.16
N MET A 289 4.90 0.57 -27.94
CA MET A 289 4.47 -0.49 -27.02
C MET A 289 4.03 0.08 -25.67
N TRP A 290 2.86 -0.38 -25.22
CA TRP A 290 2.28 -0.03 -23.95
C TRP A 290 1.53 -1.23 -23.36
N GLN A 291 1.29 -1.22 -22.07
CA GLN A 291 0.62 -2.32 -21.38
C GLN A 291 -0.68 -1.84 -20.75
N VAL A 292 -1.65 -2.73 -20.74
CA VAL A 292 -2.93 -2.53 -20.05
C VAL A 292 -3.19 -3.72 -19.13
N GLN A 293 -3.70 -3.43 -17.95
CA GLN A 293 -4.14 -4.44 -17.01
C GLN A 293 -5.37 -3.94 -16.27
N LEU A 294 -6.36 -4.80 -16.08
CA LEU A 294 -7.59 -4.49 -15.40
C LEU A 294 -7.57 -5.10 -14.00
N PHE A 295 -8.01 -4.32 -13.02
CA PHE A 295 -8.04 -4.72 -11.62
C PHE A 295 -9.41 -4.47 -11.01
N THR A 296 -9.74 -5.20 -9.97
CA THR A 296 -10.85 -4.88 -9.08
C THR A 296 -10.51 -3.61 -8.26
N PRO A 297 -11.48 -2.95 -7.61
CA PRO A 297 -11.18 -1.84 -6.69
C PRO A 297 -10.26 -2.22 -5.53
N LEU A 298 -10.21 -3.50 -5.18
CA LEU A 298 -9.35 -4.06 -4.14
C LEU A 298 -7.93 -4.44 -4.64
N GLY A 299 -7.56 -4.02 -5.86
CA GLY A 299 -6.22 -4.25 -6.40
C GLY A 299 -5.94 -5.65 -6.96
N GLN A 300 -6.90 -6.55 -6.91
CA GLN A 300 -6.75 -7.88 -7.52
C GLN A 300 -6.82 -7.80 -9.03
N ALA A 301 -5.94 -8.48 -9.74
CA ALA A 301 -5.99 -8.56 -11.20
C ALA A 301 -7.30 -9.21 -11.66
N ALA A 302 -8.16 -8.43 -12.33
CA ALA A 302 -9.43 -8.90 -12.88
C ALA A 302 -9.25 -9.54 -14.26
N ALA A 303 -8.16 -9.19 -14.97
CA ALA A 303 -7.77 -9.78 -16.24
C ALA A 303 -6.24 -9.84 -16.38
N PRO A 304 -5.69 -10.77 -17.17
CA PRO A 304 -4.25 -10.80 -17.45
C PRO A 304 -3.76 -9.49 -18.08
N ALA A 305 -2.52 -9.10 -17.78
CA ALA A 305 -1.89 -7.97 -18.43
C ALA A 305 -1.75 -8.22 -19.95
N GLN A 306 -2.03 -7.19 -20.75
CA GLN A 306 -1.95 -7.24 -22.21
C GLN A 306 -0.95 -6.20 -22.69
N THR A 307 -0.06 -6.59 -23.61
CA THR A 307 0.81 -5.64 -24.31
C THR A 307 0.17 -5.25 -25.66
N ALA A 308 0.02 -3.96 -25.86
CA ALA A 308 -0.47 -3.40 -27.10
C ALA A 308 0.69 -2.80 -27.92
N SER A 309 0.63 -2.99 -29.23
CA SER A 309 1.50 -2.36 -30.20
C SER A 309 0.65 -1.53 -31.17
N GLY A 310 0.80 -0.23 -31.13
CA GLY A 310 0.00 0.70 -31.94
C GLY A 310 -1.07 1.45 -31.13
N PRO A 311 -1.92 2.28 -31.78
CA PRO A 311 -2.75 3.27 -31.11
C PRO A 311 -4.02 2.70 -30.45
N ARG A 312 -4.32 1.42 -30.61
CA ARG A 312 -5.56 0.83 -30.10
C ARG A 312 -5.37 -0.58 -29.58
N THR A 313 -6.09 -0.89 -28.52
CA THR A 313 -6.30 -2.25 -28.02
C THR A 313 -7.71 -2.39 -27.43
N ALA A 314 -8.10 -3.61 -27.06
CA ALA A 314 -9.38 -3.85 -26.41
C ALA A 314 -9.20 -4.87 -25.27
N VAL A 315 -9.94 -4.67 -24.19
CA VAL A 315 -10.02 -5.60 -23.06
C VAL A 315 -11.39 -6.27 -23.09
N ASP A 316 -11.37 -7.61 -23.05
CA ASP A 316 -12.58 -8.41 -22.93
C ASP A 316 -13.06 -8.40 -21.47
N LEU A 317 -14.28 -7.92 -21.26
CA LEU A 317 -14.94 -7.84 -19.96
C LEU A 317 -16.05 -8.88 -19.81
N SER A 318 -16.32 -9.70 -20.82
CA SER A 318 -17.50 -10.58 -20.87
C SER A 318 -17.58 -11.59 -19.72
N ALA A 319 -16.42 -12.03 -19.21
CA ALA A 319 -16.34 -12.95 -18.07
C ALA A 319 -16.39 -12.26 -16.69
N LEU A 320 -16.42 -10.94 -16.65
CA LEU A 320 -16.36 -10.18 -15.40
C LEU A 320 -17.77 -9.81 -14.91
N PRO A 321 -18.03 -9.82 -13.60
CA PRO A 321 -19.25 -9.27 -13.02
C PRO A 321 -19.45 -7.78 -13.37
N ALA A 322 -20.70 -7.30 -13.37
CA ALA A 322 -20.96 -5.88 -13.41
C ALA A 322 -20.39 -5.21 -12.16
N GLY A 323 -19.75 -4.07 -12.34
CA GLY A 323 -19.09 -3.38 -11.22
C GLY A 323 -18.09 -2.32 -11.68
N LEU A 324 -17.40 -1.80 -10.69
CA LEU A 324 -16.27 -0.86 -10.88
C LEU A 324 -14.98 -1.65 -11.06
N TYR A 325 -14.13 -1.18 -11.96
CA TYR A 325 -12.78 -1.70 -12.22
C TYR A 325 -11.81 -0.54 -12.41
N VAL A 326 -10.54 -0.81 -12.18
CA VAL A 326 -9.45 0.14 -12.44
C VAL A 326 -8.59 -0.41 -13.58
N LEU A 327 -8.47 0.37 -14.65
CA LEU A 327 -7.60 0.06 -15.78
C LEU A 327 -6.26 0.77 -15.60
N LYS A 328 -5.20 0.01 -15.39
CA LYS A 328 -3.82 0.49 -15.37
C LYS A 328 -3.26 0.45 -16.79
N ILE A 329 -2.74 1.59 -17.24
CA ILE A 329 -2.10 1.75 -18.54
C ILE A 329 -0.68 2.23 -18.31
N SER A 330 0.31 1.45 -18.72
CA SER A 330 1.73 1.74 -18.55
C SER A 330 2.42 1.95 -19.88
N VAL A 331 3.13 3.06 -20.05
CA VAL A 331 3.88 3.44 -21.25
C VAL A 331 5.35 3.59 -20.91
N GLY A 332 6.22 2.82 -21.57
CA GLY A 332 7.64 2.78 -21.26
C GLY A 332 7.89 2.22 -19.85
N LYS A 333 8.93 2.71 -19.18
CA LYS A 333 9.34 2.19 -17.85
C LYS A 333 8.76 2.97 -16.67
N GLN A 334 8.23 4.17 -16.88
CA GLN A 334 7.91 5.09 -15.77
C GLN A 334 6.56 5.80 -15.86
N GLN A 335 5.88 5.76 -17.00
CA GLN A 335 4.60 6.45 -17.14
C GLN A 335 3.44 5.47 -16.93
N THR A 336 2.62 5.75 -15.95
CA THR A 336 1.41 4.96 -15.64
C THR A 336 0.22 5.88 -15.48
N VAL A 337 -0.91 5.47 -16.04
CA VAL A 337 -2.20 6.14 -15.86
C VAL A 337 -3.22 5.10 -15.39
N LEU A 338 -4.00 5.47 -14.40
CA LEU A 338 -5.15 4.71 -13.94
C LEU A 338 -6.43 5.34 -14.47
N LYS A 339 -7.35 4.53 -14.95
CA LYS A 339 -8.65 4.95 -15.45
C LYS A 339 -9.76 4.10 -14.83
N LYS A 340 -10.80 4.76 -14.35
CA LYS A 340 -12.02 4.12 -13.88
C LYS A 340 -12.75 3.45 -15.05
N VAL A 341 -13.18 2.20 -14.87
CA VAL A 341 -13.98 1.42 -15.83
C VAL A 341 -15.26 0.95 -15.15
N ILE A 342 -16.41 1.29 -15.70
CA ILE A 342 -17.70 0.82 -15.22
C ILE A 342 -18.18 -0.29 -16.16
N LYS A 343 -18.25 -1.54 -15.64
CA LYS A 343 -18.85 -2.70 -16.33
C LYS A 343 -20.32 -2.78 -15.97
N ILE A 344 -21.15 -2.88 -16.97
CA ILE A 344 -22.62 -3.13 -16.84
C ILE A 344 -22.99 -4.44 -17.54
N ASP A 345 -24.10 -5.04 -17.13
CA ASP A 345 -24.67 -6.28 -17.72
C ASP A 345 -25.22 -6.06 -19.14
#